data_d1d2ca1b30588068e2d5640dde3e287d
#
_entry.id   d1d2ca1b30588068e2d5640dde3e287d
#
_cell.length_a   1.000
_cell.length_b   1.000
_cell.length_c   1.000
_cell.angle_alpha   90.00
_cell.angle_beta   90.00
_cell.angle_gamma   90.00
#
_symmetry.space_group_name_H-M   'P 1'
#
loop_
_entity.id
_entity.type
_entity.pdbx_description
1 polymer ?
#
loop_
_entity_poly.entity_id
_entity_poly.type
_entity_poly.pdbx_seq_one_letter_code
_entity_poly.pdbx_strand_id
1 'polypeptide(L)'
;YEERGQYAVLLKPRTDNRDGEHEIQSRIGLAAPAEYVDDFMKKISELWDTREAEYLYHGKKVNAILVDEAQFLSPEEVDTLSDIVDFYEIPVLCYGLRTDFLNHLFPGSRRLMEIADVIEEVPTVCWCGKRAQCNTRYSNGKIVREGAQIMLGSNESYVALCRKHYKEGKLWK
;
A
#
# COMPACT_ATOMS: atom_id res chain seq x y z
N TYR A 1 -7.77 -15.53 -5.82
CA TYR A 1 -6.71 -16.53 -5.88
C TYR A 1 -7.12 -17.78 -5.10
N GLU A 2 -7.38 -17.71 -3.81
CA GLU A 2 -7.71 -18.88 -2.95
C GLU A 2 -8.89 -19.71 -3.45
N GLU A 3 -9.98 -19.08 -3.88
CA GLU A 3 -11.15 -19.76 -4.46
C GLU A 3 -10.81 -20.59 -5.71
N ARG A 4 -9.69 -20.30 -6.36
CA ARG A 4 -9.18 -21.03 -7.53
C ARG A 4 -8.06 -22.00 -7.19
N GLY A 5 -7.78 -22.22 -5.89
CA GLY A 5 -6.68 -23.05 -5.42
C GLY A 5 -5.29 -22.44 -5.67
N GLN A 6 -5.21 -21.13 -5.89
CA GLN A 6 -3.98 -20.40 -6.10
C GLN A 6 -3.52 -19.75 -4.79
N TYR A 7 -2.21 -19.67 -4.57
CA TYR A 7 -1.64 -19.07 -3.38
C TYR A 7 -1.13 -17.65 -3.68
N ALA A 8 -1.67 -16.68 -2.96
CA ALA A 8 -1.19 -15.31 -2.96
C ALA A 8 -0.51 -14.98 -1.64
N VAL A 9 0.66 -14.36 -1.71
CA VAL A 9 1.38 -13.85 -0.54
C VAL A 9 0.90 -12.43 -0.26
N LEU A 10 0.50 -12.17 0.99
CA LEU A 10 0.10 -10.84 1.44
C LEU A 10 1.26 -10.20 2.19
N LEU A 11 1.65 -9.02 1.78
CA LEU A 11 2.76 -8.27 2.33
C LEU A 11 2.34 -6.88 2.78
N LYS A 12 3.07 -6.33 3.76
CA LYS A 12 2.96 -4.94 4.18
C LYS A 12 4.32 -4.36 4.57
N PRO A 13 4.52 -3.03 4.46
CA PRO A 13 5.70 -2.38 4.99
C PRO A 13 5.75 -2.45 6.51
N ARG A 14 6.94 -2.56 7.08
CA ARG A 14 7.14 -2.61 8.55
C ARG A 14 6.68 -1.34 9.27
N THR A 15 6.61 -0.23 8.58
CA THR A 15 6.06 1.03 9.11
C THR A 15 4.57 0.99 9.39
N ASP A 16 3.84 0.03 8.80
CA ASP A 16 2.42 -0.16 9.06
C ASP A 16 2.20 -1.23 10.15
N ASN A 17 1.97 -0.79 11.37
CA ASN A 17 1.68 -1.64 12.53
C ASN A 17 0.27 -1.43 13.11
N ARG A 18 -0.64 -0.79 12.37
CA ARG A 18 -1.98 -0.41 12.83
C ARG A 18 -2.86 -1.61 13.16
N ASP A 19 -2.75 -2.67 12.37
CA ASP A 19 -3.58 -3.87 12.47
C ASP A 19 -2.87 -5.04 13.18
N GLY A 20 -1.72 -4.80 13.83
CA GLY A 20 -0.86 -5.82 14.41
C GLY A 20 0.36 -6.15 13.53
N GLU A 21 1.28 -6.97 14.06
CA GLU A 21 2.58 -7.20 13.40
C GLU A 21 2.48 -8.03 12.13
N HIS A 22 1.61 -9.03 12.08
CA HIS A 22 1.53 -10.00 10.98
C HIS A 22 0.11 -10.18 10.43
N GLU A 23 -0.65 -9.09 10.36
CA GLU A 23 -2.03 -9.12 9.87
C GLU A 23 -2.37 -7.87 9.08
N ILE A 24 -3.20 -8.04 8.06
CA ILE A 24 -3.90 -6.95 7.37
C ILE A 24 -5.37 -7.09 7.73
N GLN A 25 -5.98 -6.00 8.21
CA GLN A 25 -7.38 -5.98 8.60
C GLN A 25 -8.16 -4.94 7.79
N SER A 26 -9.27 -5.37 7.20
CA SER A 26 -10.19 -4.46 6.54
C SER A 26 -11.13 -3.78 7.52
N ARG A 27 -11.63 -2.59 7.17
CA ARG A 27 -12.62 -1.85 7.98
C ARG A 27 -13.94 -2.60 8.19
N ILE A 28 -14.23 -3.62 7.39
CA ILE A 28 -15.42 -4.47 7.52
C ILE A 28 -15.17 -5.73 8.35
N GLY A 29 -14.00 -5.82 9.00
CA GLY A 29 -13.67 -6.90 9.94
C GLY A 29 -13.09 -8.16 9.30
N LEU A 30 -12.77 -8.16 8.01
CA LEU A 30 -12.00 -9.25 7.39
C LEU A 30 -10.52 -9.05 7.74
N ALA A 31 -9.87 -10.13 8.17
CA ALA A 31 -8.46 -10.15 8.49
C ALA A 31 -7.76 -11.29 7.74
N ALA A 32 -6.51 -11.07 7.38
CA ALA A 32 -5.68 -12.09 6.75
C ALA A 32 -4.23 -11.98 7.23
N PRO A 33 -3.53 -13.13 7.40
CA PRO A 33 -2.11 -13.13 7.73
C PRO A 33 -1.31 -12.41 6.65
N ALA A 34 -0.39 -11.56 7.07
CA ALA A 34 0.53 -10.84 6.18
C ALA A 34 1.94 -10.87 6.75
N GLU A 35 2.92 -10.73 5.88
CA GLU A 35 4.33 -10.65 6.27
C GLU A 35 4.91 -9.28 5.94
N TYR A 36 6.01 -8.95 6.57
CA TYR A 36 6.74 -7.74 6.20
C TYR A 36 7.50 -7.94 4.90
N VAL A 37 7.49 -6.93 4.05
CA VAL A 37 8.14 -6.95 2.74
C VAL A 37 9.63 -7.29 2.86
N ASP A 38 10.34 -6.68 3.80
CA ASP A 38 11.77 -6.90 4.03
C ASP A 38 12.09 -8.33 4.50
N ASP A 39 11.23 -8.94 5.33
CA ASP A 39 11.39 -10.33 5.77
C ASP A 39 11.12 -11.31 4.62
N PHE A 40 10.09 -11.04 3.83
CA PHE A 40 9.78 -11.83 2.64
C PHE A 40 10.95 -11.79 1.64
N MET A 41 11.47 -10.60 1.31
CA MET A 41 12.58 -10.43 0.38
C MET A 41 13.84 -11.18 0.80
N LYS A 42 14.19 -11.16 2.09
CA LYS A 42 15.29 -11.95 2.62
C LYS A 42 15.10 -13.44 2.41
N LYS A 43 13.90 -13.95 2.71
CA LYS A 43 13.59 -15.38 2.55
C LYS A 43 13.65 -15.83 1.10
N ILE A 44 13.06 -15.05 0.17
CA ILE A 44 13.07 -15.43 -1.25
C ILE A 44 14.44 -15.35 -1.88
N SER A 45 15.31 -14.42 -1.45
CA SER A 45 16.68 -14.34 -1.95
C SER A 45 17.50 -15.63 -1.67
N GLU A 46 17.17 -16.33 -0.60
CA GLU A 46 17.78 -17.61 -0.25
C GLU A 46 17.10 -18.80 -0.96
N LEU A 47 15.76 -18.73 -1.13
CA LEU A 47 14.95 -19.84 -1.65
C LEU A 47 14.90 -19.90 -3.18
N TRP A 48 15.00 -18.75 -3.84
CA TRP A 48 14.77 -18.63 -5.29
C TRP A 48 16.04 -18.40 -6.11
N ASP A 49 17.19 -18.79 -5.55
CA ASP A 49 18.52 -18.63 -6.18
C ASP A 49 18.71 -19.51 -7.43
N THR A 50 17.85 -20.48 -7.69
CA THR A 50 17.94 -21.36 -8.86
C THR A 50 16.69 -21.22 -9.74
N ARG A 51 16.90 -20.92 -11.04
CA ARG A 51 15.85 -20.82 -12.06
C ARG A 51 15.04 -22.11 -12.32
N GLU A 52 15.38 -23.21 -11.63
CA GLU A 52 14.69 -24.51 -11.72
C GLU A 52 13.74 -24.72 -10.55
N ALA A 53 13.71 -23.84 -9.54
CA ALA A 53 12.82 -23.98 -8.41
C ALA A 53 11.39 -23.56 -8.82
N GLU A 54 10.41 -24.39 -8.50
CA GLU A 54 9.03 -23.94 -8.41
C GLU A 54 8.97 -22.89 -7.29
N TYR A 55 8.95 -21.59 -7.57
CA TYR A 55 8.96 -20.48 -6.61
C TYR A 55 8.01 -20.70 -5.43
N LEU A 56 8.46 -21.58 -4.53
CA LEU A 56 7.70 -22.04 -3.37
C LEU A 56 7.93 -21.10 -2.20
N TYR A 57 6.85 -20.76 -1.52
CA TYR A 57 6.87 -20.05 -0.26
C TYR A 57 5.94 -20.76 0.71
N HIS A 58 6.43 -21.10 1.90
CA HIS A 58 5.72 -21.99 2.85
C HIS A 58 5.24 -23.31 2.22
N GLY A 59 6.02 -23.89 1.30
CA GLY A 59 5.69 -25.15 0.62
C GLY A 59 4.58 -25.02 -0.43
N LYS A 60 4.16 -23.82 -0.79
CA LYS A 60 3.14 -23.56 -1.80
C LYS A 60 3.73 -22.74 -2.95
N LYS A 61 3.35 -23.06 -4.18
CA LYS A 61 3.72 -22.26 -5.34
C LYS A 61 3.07 -20.89 -5.26
N VAL A 62 3.90 -19.84 -5.34
CA VAL A 62 3.43 -18.45 -5.34
C VAL A 62 2.81 -18.10 -6.69
N ASN A 63 1.57 -17.68 -6.69
CA ASN A 63 0.82 -17.28 -7.90
C ASN A 63 0.62 -15.78 -8.01
N ALA A 64 0.72 -15.04 -6.90
CA ALA A 64 0.69 -13.59 -6.87
C ALA A 64 1.27 -13.07 -5.55
N ILE A 65 1.68 -11.81 -5.57
CA ILE A 65 2.07 -11.04 -4.38
C ILE A 65 1.17 -9.82 -4.30
N LEU A 66 0.57 -9.57 -3.15
CA LEU A 66 -0.23 -8.39 -2.88
C LEU A 66 0.42 -7.60 -1.76
N VAL A 67 0.67 -6.32 -1.99
CA VAL A 67 1.29 -5.42 -1.01
C VAL A 67 0.29 -4.36 -0.61
N ASP A 68 -0.07 -4.31 0.67
CA ASP A 68 -0.90 -3.23 1.22
C ASP A 68 -0.03 -2.08 1.73
N GLU A 69 -0.60 -0.88 1.81
CA GLU A 69 0.07 0.37 2.24
C GLU A 69 1.42 0.61 1.51
N ALA A 70 1.47 0.24 0.24
CA ALA A 70 2.69 0.25 -0.58
C ALA A 70 3.34 1.64 -0.75
N GLN A 71 2.65 2.74 -0.38
CA GLN A 71 3.26 4.06 -0.33
C GLN A 71 4.42 4.17 0.66
N PHE A 72 4.47 3.29 1.65
CA PHE A 72 5.54 3.28 2.66
C PHE A 72 6.75 2.42 2.27
N LEU A 73 6.72 1.79 1.10
CA LEU A 73 7.89 1.11 0.55
C LEU A 73 9.02 2.10 0.25
N SER A 74 10.24 1.62 0.38
CA SER A 74 11.39 2.32 -0.20
C SER A 74 11.41 2.14 -1.73
N PRO A 75 12.09 3.01 -2.48
CA PRO A 75 12.30 2.81 -3.90
C PRO A 75 12.98 1.47 -4.24
N GLU A 76 13.93 1.04 -3.41
CA GLU A 76 14.68 -0.20 -3.57
C GLU A 76 13.77 -1.44 -3.36
N GLU A 77 12.83 -1.39 -2.43
CA GLU A 77 11.83 -2.45 -2.26
C GLU A 77 10.90 -2.53 -3.47
N VAL A 78 10.51 -1.39 -4.03
CA VAL A 78 9.70 -1.35 -5.26
C VAL A 78 10.47 -1.93 -6.44
N ASP A 79 11.77 -1.62 -6.58
CA ASP A 79 12.62 -2.18 -7.64
C ASP A 79 12.75 -3.70 -7.49
N THR A 80 12.96 -4.20 -6.26
CA THR A 80 13.01 -5.65 -6.01
C THR A 80 11.68 -6.34 -6.33
N LEU A 81 10.53 -5.71 -6.05
CA LEU A 81 9.22 -6.23 -6.46
C LEU A 81 9.06 -6.27 -7.99
N SER A 82 9.60 -5.29 -8.72
CA SER A 82 9.65 -5.29 -10.17
C SER A 82 10.49 -6.45 -10.71
N ASP A 83 11.67 -6.70 -10.11
CA ASP A 83 12.51 -7.85 -10.48
C ASP A 83 11.77 -9.18 -10.32
N ILE A 84 10.89 -9.30 -9.32
CA ILE A 84 10.06 -10.50 -9.14
C ILE A 84 9.09 -10.67 -10.32
N VAL A 85 8.49 -9.59 -10.81
CA VAL A 85 7.62 -9.64 -11.98
C VAL A 85 8.41 -10.05 -13.22
N ASP A 86 9.56 -9.41 -13.45
CA ASP A 86 10.33 -9.55 -14.68
C ASP A 86 11.06 -10.89 -14.79
N PHE A 87 11.59 -11.40 -13.69
CA PHE A 87 12.46 -12.60 -13.72
C PHE A 87 11.78 -13.88 -13.25
N TYR A 88 10.72 -13.75 -12.44
CA TYR A 88 10.00 -14.91 -11.90
C TYR A 88 8.58 -15.04 -12.46
N GLU A 89 8.13 -14.07 -13.27
CA GLU A 89 6.80 -14.05 -13.89
C GLU A 89 5.65 -14.15 -12.87
N ILE A 90 5.87 -13.61 -11.65
CA ILE A 90 4.87 -13.58 -10.59
C ILE A 90 4.26 -12.18 -10.54
N PRO A 91 2.94 -12.03 -10.76
CA PRO A 91 2.30 -10.72 -10.71
C PRO A 91 2.34 -10.14 -9.29
N VAL A 92 2.70 -8.85 -9.22
CA VAL A 92 2.72 -8.06 -7.98
C VAL A 92 1.68 -6.95 -8.08
N LEU A 93 0.80 -6.88 -7.08
CA LEU A 93 -0.25 -5.87 -6.97
C LEU A 93 0.00 -5.02 -5.73
N CYS A 94 0.26 -3.73 -5.94
CA CYS A 94 0.54 -2.78 -4.88
C CYS A 94 -0.66 -1.86 -4.64
N TYR A 95 -1.19 -1.87 -3.43
CA TYR A 95 -2.29 -1.01 -2.98
C TYR A 95 -1.76 0.06 -2.04
N GLY A 96 -2.19 1.29 -2.21
CA GLY A 96 -1.72 2.37 -1.35
C GLY A 96 -2.20 3.76 -1.74
N LEU A 97 -1.75 4.73 -0.97
CA LEU A 97 -2.05 6.13 -1.19
C LEU A 97 -1.07 6.75 -2.19
N ARG A 98 -1.58 7.46 -3.18
CA ARG A 98 -0.73 8.20 -4.11
C ARG A 98 0.05 9.32 -3.40
N THR A 99 -0.64 10.12 -2.60
CA THR A 99 -0.08 11.32 -1.96
C THR A 99 -0.44 11.39 -0.48
N ASP A 100 0.40 12.09 0.27
CA ASP A 100 0.16 12.48 1.64
C ASP A 100 -0.93 13.57 1.77
N PHE A 101 -1.12 14.07 2.98
CA PHE A 101 -2.09 15.11 3.31
C PHE A 101 -1.75 16.49 2.73
N LEU A 102 -0.52 16.70 2.28
CA LEU A 102 -0.07 17.93 1.58
C LEU A 102 -0.14 17.78 0.05
N ASN A 103 -0.60 16.62 -0.43
CA ASN A 103 -0.63 16.23 -1.85
C ASN A 103 0.79 16.05 -2.45
N HIS A 104 1.78 15.69 -1.64
CA HIS A 104 3.09 15.27 -2.10
C HIS A 104 3.13 13.75 -2.22
N LEU A 105 3.82 13.25 -3.24
CA LEU A 105 4.03 11.80 -3.40
C LEU A 105 4.86 11.24 -2.24
N PHE A 106 4.47 10.06 -1.77
CA PHE A 106 5.36 9.25 -0.95
C PHE A 106 6.51 8.69 -1.80
N PRO A 107 7.67 8.36 -1.22
CA PRO A 107 8.78 7.79 -1.97
C PRO A 107 8.39 6.50 -2.72
N GLY A 108 7.74 5.56 -2.05
CA GLY A 108 7.25 4.32 -2.66
C GLY A 108 6.23 4.57 -3.76
N SER A 109 5.26 5.45 -3.53
CA SER A 109 4.26 5.81 -4.55
C SER A 109 4.90 6.46 -5.77
N ARG A 110 5.92 7.29 -5.58
CA ARG A 110 6.66 7.89 -6.69
C ARG A 110 7.29 6.80 -7.55
N ARG A 111 8.02 5.88 -6.91
CA ARG A 111 8.71 4.82 -7.63
C ARG A 111 7.75 3.87 -8.34
N LEU A 112 6.65 3.48 -7.68
CA LEU A 112 5.58 2.70 -8.30
C LEU A 112 5.00 3.40 -9.53
N MET A 113 4.74 4.70 -9.48
CA MET A 113 4.22 5.45 -10.63
C MET A 113 5.23 5.60 -11.77
N GLU A 114 6.53 5.46 -11.50
CA GLU A 114 7.59 5.52 -12.52
C GLU A 114 7.69 4.21 -13.32
N ILE A 115 7.43 3.06 -12.69
CA ILE A 115 7.75 1.74 -13.28
C ILE A 115 6.56 0.78 -13.41
N ALA A 116 5.39 1.08 -12.84
CA ALA A 116 4.25 0.17 -12.91
C ALA A 116 3.73 0.02 -14.35
N ASP A 117 3.48 -1.21 -14.79
CA ASP A 117 2.86 -1.51 -16.09
C ASP A 117 1.42 -1.01 -16.18
N VAL A 118 0.68 -1.10 -15.06
CA VAL A 118 -0.72 -0.70 -14.97
C VAL A 118 -0.95 0.10 -13.70
N ILE A 119 -1.62 1.24 -13.84
CA ILE A 119 -2.03 2.08 -12.71
C ILE A 119 -3.53 2.22 -12.74
N GLU A 120 -4.19 1.75 -11.69
CA GLU A 120 -5.63 1.87 -11.52
C GLU A 120 -5.96 2.74 -10.30
N GLU A 121 -6.99 3.55 -10.41
CA GLU A 121 -7.48 4.33 -9.29
C GLU A 121 -8.73 3.70 -8.70
N VAL A 122 -8.70 3.46 -7.38
CA VAL A 122 -9.87 3.10 -6.60
C VAL A 122 -10.61 4.39 -6.21
N PRO A 123 -11.77 4.69 -6.83
CA PRO A 123 -12.43 5.97 -6.63
C PRO A 123 -13.02 6.09 -5.22
N THR A 124 -12.81 7.25 -4.62
CA THR A 124 -13.41 7.65 -3.33
C THR A 124 -14.19 8.96 -3.52
N VAL A 125 -15.23 9.16 -2.74
CA VAL A 125 -16.09 10.34 -2.85
C VAL A 125 -15.91 11.30 -1.68
N CYS A 126 -15.90 12.59 -2.00
CA CYS A 126 -16.00 13.67 -1.04
C CYS A 126 -17.44 13.76 -0.53
N TRP A 127 -17.65 14.33 0.66
CA TRP A 127 -19.00 14.54 1.21
C TRP A 127 -19.98 15.30 0.28
N CYS A 128 -19.46 16.05 -0.67
CA CYS A 128 -20.28 16.75 -1.68
C CYS A 128 -20.67 15.88 -2.91
N GLY A 129 -20.33 14.59 -2.91
CA GLY A 129 -20.59 13.66 -4.01
C GLY A 129 -19.58 13.70 -5.16
N LYS A 130 -18.62 14.64 -5.16
CA LYS A 130 -17.54 14.67 -6.17
C LYS A 130 -16.42 13.70 -5.81
N ARG A 131 -15.68 13.24 -6.83
CA ARG A 131 -14.46 12.43 -6.64
C ARG A 131 -13.52 13.11 -5.64
N ALA A 132 -13.11 12.38 -4.63
CA ALA A 132 -12.09 12.80 -3.69
C ALA A 132 -10.69 12.51 -4.29
N GLN A 133 -9.77 13.44 -4.10
CA GLN A 133 -8.40 13.35 -4.61
C GLN A 133 -7.36 13.69 -3.54
N CYS A 134 -7.81 14.19 -2.39
CA CYS A 134 -6.95 14.62 -1.30
C CYS A 134 -7.24 13.77 -0.06
N ASN A 135 -6.22 13.08 0.44
CA ASN A 135 -6.28 12.42 1.75
C ASN A 135 -5.97 13.48 2.82
N THR A 136 -7.01 14.10 3.35
CA THR A 136 -6.88 15.31 4.16
C THR A 136 -6.75 14.99 5.64
N ARG A 137 -5.63 15.34 6.22
CA ARG A 137 -5.41 15.27 7.67
C ARG A 137 -6.10 16.44 8.36
N TYR A 138 -6.78 16.18 9.46
CA TYR A 138 -7.38 17.24 10.27
C TYR A 138 -7.21 16.99 11.77
N SER A 139 -7.16 18.07 12.53
CA SER A 139 -7.10 18.07 13.99
C SER A 139 -7.95 19.23 14.51
N ASN A 140 -8.70 19.01 15.58
CA ASN A 140 -9.57 20.02 16.18
C ASN A 140 -10.49 20.76 15.17
N GLY A 141 -11.04 20.01 14.19
CA GLY A 141 -11.95 20.56 13.19
C GLY A 141 -11.28 21.45 12.11
N LYS A 142 -9.95 21.48 12.04
CA LYS A 142 -9.20 22.24 11.06
C LYS A 142 -8.27 21.34 10.23
N ILE A 143 -8.12 21.67 8.96
CA ILE A 143 -7.18 20.98 8.09
C ILE A 143 -5.75 21.30 8.52
N VAL A 144 -4.95 20.26 8.69
CA VAL A 144 -3.51 20.34 8.95
C VAL A 144 -2.79 20.65 7.64
N ARG A 145 -1.94 21.66 7.64
CA ARG A 145 -1.20 22.16 6.47
C ARG A 145 0.31 22.05 6.62
N GLU A 146 0.79 21.58 7.77
CA GLU A 146 2.21 21.46 8.12
C GLU A 146 2.43 20.19 8.93
N GLY A 147 3.65 19.66 8.94
CA GLY A 147 4.02 18.52 9.77
C GLY A 147 4.66 17.38 8.99
N ALA A 148 5.07 16.36 9.72
CA ALA A 148 5.69 15.17 9.14
C ALA A 148 4.71 14.43 8.22
N GLN A 149 5.24 13.85 7.14
CA GLN A 149 4.47 13.07 6.17
C GLN A 149 3.77 11.87 6.84
N ILE A 150 4.44 11.21 7.74
CA ILE A 150 3.94 10.07 8.51
C ILE A 150 3.92 10.46 10.00
N MET A 151 2.80 10.25 10.67
CA MET A 151 2.69 10.37 12.12
C MET A 151 2.06 9.09 12.69
N LEU A 152 2.82 8.39 13.50
CA LEU A 152 2.38 7.18 14.20
C LEU A 152 1.77 7.59 15.55
N GLY A 153 0.59 7.05 15.87
CA GLY A 153 -0.01 7.16 17.21
C GLY A 153 -0.62 8.52 17.58
N SER A 154 -0.92 9.40 16.62
CA SER A 154 -1.57 10.67 16.91
C SER A 154 -3.10 10.58 16.88
N ASN A 155 -3.78 11.47 17.65
CA ASN A 155 -5.24 11.65 17.61
C ASN A 155 -5.74 12.34 16.32
N GLU A 156 -4.94 12.31 15.28
CA GLU A 156 -5.28 12.91 14.00
C GLU A 156 -6.20 12.01 13.19
N SER A 157 -7.13 12.64 12.51
CA SER A 157 -8.09 11.94 11.67
C SER A 157 -7.91 12.34 10.21
N TYR A 158 -8.33 11.46 9.32
CA TYR A 158 -8.26 11.68 7.89
C TYR A 158 -9.64 11.65 7.25
N VAL A 159 -9.84 12.52 6.26
CA VAL A 159 -11.05 12.57 5.45
C VAL A 159 -10.69 12.73 3.98
N ALA A 160 -11.42 12.02 3.14
CA ALA A 160 -11.27 12.12 1.69
C ALA A 160 -12.01 13.35 1.14
N LEU A 161 -11.30 14.32 0.58
CA LEU A 161 -11.87 15.54 0.03
C LEU A 161 -11.60 15.71 -1.46
N CYS A 162 -12.52 16.35 -2.17
CA CYS A 162 -12.23 16.90 -3.48
C CYS A 162 -11.27 18.10 -3.34
N ARG A 163 -10.52 18.39 -4.40
CA ARG A 163 -9.52 19.46 -4.40
C ARG A 163 -10.07 20.82 -3.99
N LYS A 164 -11.34 21.14 -4.38
CA LYS A 164 -12.01 22.39 -3.99
C LYS A 164 -12.14 22.48 -2.48
N HIS A 165 -12.77 21.51 -1.82
CA HIS A 165 -13.01 21.54 -0.37
C HIS A 165 -11.71 21.45 0.43
N TYR A 166 -10.72 20.70 -0.07
CA TYR A 166 -9.38 20.74 0.50
C TYR A 166 -8.79 22.14 0.53
N LYS A 167 -8.87 22.90 -0.59
CA LYS A 167 -8.36 24.27 -0.68
C LYS A 167 -9.14 25.25 0.21
N GLU A 168 -10.46 25.11 0.24
CA GLU A 168 -11.37 25.96 1.04
C GLU A 168 -11.33 25.64 2.54
N GLY A 169 -10.71 24.55 2.96
CA GLY A 169 -10.69 24.12 4.36
C GLY A 169 -12.00 23.53 4.85
N LYS A 170 -12.91 23.11 3.97
CA LYS A 170 -14.22 22.58 4.32
C LYS A 170 -14.18 21.04 4.50
N LEU A 171 -14.17 20.59 5.72
CA LEU A 171 -14.12 19.16 6.09
C LEU A 171 -15.45 18.43 5.85
N TRP A 172 -16.59 19.11 6.09
CA TRP A 172 -17.96 18.60 5.95
C TRP A 172 -18.93 19.72 5.63
N LYS A 173 -20.23 19.38 5.47
CA LYS A 173 -21.31 20.34 5.16
C LYS A 173 -21.46 21.41 6.23
#